data_506e484fec29837220e4e4fdfcd602f2
#
_entry.id   506e484fec29837220e4e4fdfcd602f2
#
_cell.length_a   1.000
_cell.length_b   1.000
_cell.length_c   1.000
_cell.angle_alpha   90.00
_cell.angle_beta   90.00
_cell.angle_gamma   90.00
#
_symmetry.space_group_name_H-M   'P 1'
#
loop_
_entity.id
_entity.type
_entity.pdbx_description
1 polymer ?
#
loop_
_entity_poly.entity_id
_entity_poly.type
_entity_poly.pdbx_seq_one_letter_code
_entity_poly.pdbx_strand_id
1 'polypeptide(L)'
;PVQRSEDIISTQFTKDTVEELGLLKMDFLGLRNLTVIEDTVKIAAEDGINIDINNIDYNEPKVYKMISEGDTDGVFQLESGGMRNFMKRLEPQNIEDITAGIALYRPGPMDFIPAYIKNKMSPENIVYKHPLLKDILEMTYGCIVYQEQVMQIVRTLAGFSMGRADEVRRAMSKKKAAEMQRARQSFIYGEDNEDGSVRFVGCIRNGIDEKTAESIFDDMDAFAQYAFNKSHAAAYSYVTYQTAYLKCMYPAQFMAALISSVMGNTNKVASYINNCAYNGINVLPPDINKSRADFSVVGNEIRFGLTTIKNVGENFVKALVAEREKNGEFKSLRDFVSRMITELNKRSVECLIKSGAFDSLDGTRAQKLAVYEEIIDSEYRAGKN
;
A
#
# COMPACT_ATOMS: atom_id res chain seq x y z
N PRO A 1 -26.13 -20.69 10.59
CA PRO A 1 -27.03 -19.54 10.39
C PRO A 1 -26.28 -18.34 9.87
N VAL A 2 -26.95 -17.55 9.02
CA VAL A 2 -26.45 -16.31 8.45
C VAL A 2 -27.30 -15.14 8.88
N GLN A 3 -26.71 -13.94 8.92
CA GLN A 3 -27.37 -12.67 9.19
C GLN A 3 -27.14 -11.73 8.01
N ARG A 4 -28.18 -11.03 7.61
CA ARG A 4 -28.08 -9.93 6.61
C ARG A 4 -28.09 -8.61 7.34
N SER A 5 -27.11 -7.75 7.06
CA SER A 5 -27.06 -6.37 7.50
C SER A 5 -26.78 -5.50 6.28
N GLU A 6 -27.74 -4.68 5.89
CA GLU A 6 -27.72 -3.90 4.66
C GLU A 6 -27.46 -4.81 3.44
N ASP A 7 -26.33 -4.63 2.76
CA ASP A 7 -25.95 -5.42 1.59
C ASP A 7 -24.97 -6.57 1.90
N ILE A 8 -24.64 -6.77 3.18
CA ILE A 8 -23.67 -7.78 3.60
C ILE A 8 -24.37 -8.99 4.23
N ILE A 9 -24.05 -10.19 3.76
CA ILE A 9 -24.44 -11.46 4.38
C ILE A 9 -23.26 -11.96 5.19
N SER A 10 -23.43 -12.09 6.50
CA SER A 10 -22.41 -12.60 7.40
C SER A 10 -22.86 -13.87 8.13
N THR A 11 -21.90 -14.70 8.53
CA THR A 11 -22.18 -15.84 9.43
C THR A 11 -22.43 -15.32 10.84
N GLN A 12 -23.32 -15.98 11.58
CA GLN A 12 -23.54 -15.68 13.00
C GLN A 12 -22.47 -16.34 13.89
N PHE A 13 -21.78 -17.36 13.37
CA PHE A 13 -20.64 -18.01 14.04
C PHE A 13 -19.35 -17.24 13.76
N THR A 14 -18.42 -17.31 14.73
CA THR A 14 -17.06 -16.79 14.58
C THR A 14 -16.29 -17.61 13.53
N LYS A 15 -15.17 -17.04 13.05
CA LYS A 15 -14.28 -17.67 12.09
C LYS A 15 -13.88 -19.09 12.53
N ASP A 16 -13.42 -19.22 13.78
CA ASP A 16 -12.89 -20.48 14.30
C ASP A 16 -13.99 -21.56 14.36
N THR A 17 -15.19 -21.18 14.82
CA THR A 17 -16.35 -22.10 14.86
C THR A 17 -16.78 -22.54 13.45
N VAL A 18 -16.71 -21.66 12.45
CA VAL A 18 -17.02 -22.00 11.05
C VAL A 18 -16.02 -23.02 10.51
N GLU A 19 -14.74 -22.87 10.81
CA GLU A 19 -13.68 -23.81 10.44
C GLU A 19 -13.83 -25.16 11.16
N GLU A 20 -14.17 -25.16 12.46
CA GLU A 20 -14.47 -26.38 13.23
C GLU A 20 -15.67 -27.18 12.68
N LEU A 21 -16.66 -26.48 12.12
CA LEU A 21 -17.79 -27.09 11.43
C LEU A 21 -17.45 -27.64 10.05
N GLY A 22 -16.19 -27.58 9.63
CA GLY A 22 -15.71 -28.12 8.36
C GLY A 22 -16.04 -27.26 7.14
N LEU A 23 -16.43 -25.99 7.33
CA LEU A 23 -16.66 -25.07 6.23
C LEU A 23 -15.35 -24.41 5.77
N LEU A 24 -15.18 -24.34 4.45
CA LEU A 24 -13.98 -23.72 3.85
C LEU A 24 -14.08 -22.20 3.93
N LYS A 25 -13.05 -21.57 4.50
CA LYS A 25 -12.85 -20.12 4.40
C LYS A 25 -11.99 -19.81 3.20
N MET A 26 -12.49 -18.92 2.33
CA MET A 26 -11.74 -18.40 1.18
C MET A 26 -11.58 -16.89 1.34
N ASP A 27 -10.34 -16.41 1.23
CA ASP A 27 -10.02 -14.99 1.30
C ASP A 27 -9.86 -14.42 -0.11
N PHE A 28 -10.75 -13.48 -0.48
CA PHE A 28 -10.64 -12.73 -1.73
C PHE A 28 -9.94 -11.40 -1.42
N LEU A 29 -8.64 -11.34 -1.71
CA LEU A 29 -7.79 -10.21 -1.38
C LEU A 29 -7.35 -9.50 -2.65
N GLY A 30 -7.44 -8.18 -2.63
CA GLY A 30 -6.96 -7.31 -3.70
C GLY A 30 -6.21 -6.11 -3.13
N LEU A 31 -5.27 -5.57 -3.90
CA LEU A 31 -4.53 -4.36 -3.57
C LEU A 31 -4.82 -3.30 -4.63
N ARG A 32 -5.55 -2.25 -4.25
CA ARG A 32 -5.80 -1.10 -5.13
C ARG A 32 -4.50 -0.48 -5.66
N ASN A 33 -3.43 -0.54 -4.90
CA ASN A 33 -2.13 0.00 -5.29
C ASN A 33 -1.56 -0.67 -6.55
N LEU A 34 -1.88 -1.93 -6.83
CA LEU A 34 -1.49 -2.59 -8.08
C LEU A 34 -2.19 -1.94 -9.30
N THR A 35 -3.47 -1.58 -9.16
CA THR A 35 -4.20 -0.82 -10.18
C THR A 35 -3.58 0.57 -10.36
N VAL A 36 -3.24 1.26 -9.26
CA VAL A 36 -2.56 2.58 -9.35
C VAL A 36 -1.22 2.46 -10.09
N ILE A 37 -0.44 1.42 -9.85
CA ILE A 37 0.83 1.17 -10.57
C ILE A 37 0.54 0.98 -12.07
N GLU A 38 -0.41 0.11 -12.41
CA GLU A 38 -0.78 -0.18 -13.80
C GLU A 38 -1.28 1.08 -14.52
N ASP A 39 -2.18 1.83 -13.90
CA ASP A 39 -2.73 3.05 -14.48
C ASP A 39 -1.68 4.15 -14.63
N THR A 40 -0.73 4.26 -13.68
CA THR A 40 0.41 5.17 -13.83
C THR A 40 1.24 4.84 -15.07
N VAL A 41 1.53 3.55 -15.29
CA VAL A 41 2.26 3.09 -16.48
C VAL A 41 1.49 3.38 -17.76
N LYS A 42 0.17 3.17 -17.76
CA LYS A 42 -0.70 3.50 -18.92
C LYS A 42 -0.71 5.01 -19.22
N ILE A 43 -0.88 5.84 -18.19
CA ILE A 43 -0.87 7.31 -18.35
C ILE A 43 0.48 7.78 -18.89
N ALA A 44 1.58 7.23 -18.38
CA ALA A 44 2.92 7.55 -18.87
C ALA A 44 3.11 7.15 -20.35
N ALA A 45 2.56 6.00 -20.76
CA ALA A 45 2.63 5.53 -22.14
C ALA A 45 1.86 6.46 -23.11
N GLU A 46 0.78 7.11 -22.68
CA GLU A 46 0.08 8.13 -23.49
C GLU A 46 0.96 9.36 -23.77
N ASP A 47 1.89 9.67 -22.86
CA ASP A 47 2.89 10.74 -23.04
C ASP A 47 4.16 10.24 -23.77
N GLY A 48 4.17 9.02 -24.28
CA GLY A 48 5.31 8.41 -24.98
C GLY A 48 6.42 7.91 -24.03
N ILE A 49 6.16 7.83 -22.73
CA ILE A 49 7.09 7.35 -21.72
C ILE A 49 6.85 5.86 -21.49
N ASN A 50 7.83 5.03 -21.83
CA ASN A 50 7.76 3.59 -21.61
C ASN A 50 8.40 3.20 -20.27
N ILE A 51 7.60 2.73 -19.32
CA ILE A 51 8.03 2.29 -17.99
C ILE A 51 7.93 0.77 -17.92
N ASP A 52 9.07 0.08 -17.77
CA ASP A 52 9.08 -1.33 -17.37
C ASP A 52 9.15 -1.44 -15.85
N ILE A 53 7.99 -1.55 -15.21
CA ILE A 53 7.86 -1.61 -13.75
C ILE A 53 8.53 -2.85 -13.14
N ASN A 54 8.80 -3.89 -13.93
CA ASN A 54 9.47 -5.10 -13.46
C ASN A 54 11.00 -4.97 -13.46
N ASN A 55 11.55 -3.99 -14.19
CA ASN A 55 12.99 -3.74 -14.34
C ASN A 55 13.41 -2.34 -13.86
N ILE A 56 12.74 -1.80 -12.86
CA ILE A 56 13.15 -0.53 -12.23
C ILE A 56 14.41 -0.70 -11.39
N ASP A 57 15.17 0.38 -11.22
CA ASP A 57 16.32 0.38 -10.30
C ASP A 57 15.82 0.46 -8.84
N TYR A 58 16.04 -0.61 -8.08
CA TYR A 58 15.70 -0.67 -6.66
C TYR A 58 16.72 0.03 -5.76
N ASN A 59 17.77 0.65 -6.32
CA ASN A 59 18.80 1.39 -5.59
C ASN A 59 18.79 2.90 -5.92
N GLU A 60 17.72 3.44 -6.53
CA GLU A 60 17.64 4.86 -6.88
C GLU A 60 17.66 5.75 -5.63
N PRO A 61 18.72 6.55 -5.38
CA PRO A 61 18.86 7.32 -4.13
C PRO A 61 17.76 8.36 -3.91
N LYS A 62 17.20 8.91 -4.99
CA LYS A 62 16.12 9.91 -4.91
C LYS A 62 14.87 9.35 -4.27
N VAL A 63 14.57 8.06 -4.53
CA VAL A 63 13.41 7.38 -3.96
C VAL A 63 13.58 7.23 -2.45
N TYR A 64 14.75 6.76 -1.99
CA TYR A 64 15.04 6.63 -0.55
C TYR A 64 15.05 7.98 0.15
N LYS A 65 15.59 9.02 -0.50
CA LYS A 65 15.57 10.39 0.01
C LYS A 65 14.13 10.88 0.21
N MET A 66 13.26 10.73 -0.80
CA MET A 66 11.84 11.11 -0.71
C MET A 66 11.14 10.39 0.45
N ILE A 67 11.39 9.08 0.63
CA ILE A 67 10.84 8.30 1.75
C ILE A 67 11.36 8.85 3.09
N SER A 68 12.65 9.17 3.18
CA SER A 68 13.30 9.70 4.39
C SER A 68 12.82 11.13 4.74
N GLU A 69 12.41 11.91 3.75
CA GLU A 69 11.78 13.21 3.96
C GLU A 69 10.29 13.08 4.37
N GLY A 70 9.72 11.88 4.26
CA GLY A 70 8.34 11.56 4.63
C GLY A 70 7.32 12.06 3.60
N ASP A 71 7.72 12.34 2.36
CA ASP A 71 6.80 12.62 1.27
C ASP A 71 6.24 11.31 0.71
N THR A 72 5.40 10.65 1.51
CA THR A 72 4.91 9.29 1.25
C THR A 72 3.39 9.20 1.08
N ASP A 73 2.71 10.32 0.71
CA ASP A 73 1.30 10.28 0.32
C ASP A 73 1.14 9.39 -0.92
N GLY A 74 0.23 8.43 -0.84
CA GLY A 74 -0.01 7.45 -1.88
C GLY A 74 1.00 6.30 -1.96
N VAL A 75 2.11 6.36 -1.24
CA VAL A 75 3.09 5.28 -1.18
C VAL A 75 2.55 4.14 -0.32
N PHE A 76 2.44 2.97 -0.91
CA PHE A 76 1.90 1.79 -0.24
C PHE A 76 2.57 1.53 1.11
N GLN A 77 1.78 1.25 2.16
CA GLN A 77 2.21 1.03 3.54
C GLN A 77 2.82 2.25 4.27
N LEU A 78 3.22 3.34 3.59
CA LEU A 78 3.96 4.44 4.19
C LEU A 78 3.13 5.72 4.42
N GLU A 79 1.81 5.72 4.14
CA GLU A 79 0.98 6.93 4.18
C GLU A 79 0.63 7.44 5.58
N SER A 80 0.59 6.57 6.61
CA SER A 80 0.17 7.01 7.94
C SER A 80 1.17 7.96 8.58
N GLY A 81 0.69 8.95 9.33
CA GLY A 81 1.55 9.93 9.99
C GLY A 81 2.62 9.31 10.89
N GLY A 82 2.25 8.22 11.59
CA GLY A 82 3.21 7.51 12.43
C GLY A 82 4.29 6.79 11.60
N MET A 83 3.91 6.15 10.48
CA MET A 83 4.86 5.49 9.59
C MET A 83 5.78 6.51 8.91
N ARG A 84 5.26 7.67 8.48
CA ARG A 84 6.09 8.78 7.96
C ARG A 84 7.16 9.24 8.95
N ASN A 85 6.75 9.46 10.21
CA ASN A 85 7.68 9.86 11.27
C ASN A 85 8.72 8.76 11.55
N PHE A 86 8.32 7.50 11.42
CA PHE A 86 9.25 6.40 11.55
C PHE A 86 10.24 6.35 10.38
N MET A 87 9.79 6.48 9.13
CA MET A 87 10.66 6.50 7.95
C MET A 87 11.67 7.66 7.99
N LYS A 88 11.25 8.84 8.47
CA LYS A 88 12.16 9.99 8.70
C LYS A 88 13.29 9.68 9.68
N ARG A 89 13.02 8.87 10.70
CA ARG A 89 14.02 8.47 11.70
C ARG A 89 14.86 7.27 11.25
N LEU A 90 14.25 6.38 10.47
CA LEU A 90 14.91 5.18 9.95
C LEU A 90 15.91 5.53 8.83
N GLU A 91 15.60 6.55 8.02
CA GLU A 91 16.41 6.96 6.87
C GLU A 91 16.78 5.75 5.99
N PRO A 92 15.78 5.07 5.38
CA PRO A 92 16.05 3.87 4.61
C PRO A 92 16.97 4.15 3.43
N GLN A 93 17.93 3.25 3.18
CA GLN A 93 18.91 3.36 2.11
C GLN A 93 18.85 2.20 1.11
N ASN A 94 18.07 1.18 1.43
CA ASN A 94 17.90 -0.03 0.61
C ASN A 94 16.55 -0.68 0.89
N ILE A 95 16.21 -1.69 0.09
CA ILE A 95 14.93 -2.41 0.19
C ILE A 95 14.79 -3.18 1.51
N GLU A 96 15.90 -3.66 2.09
CA GLU A 96 15.89 -4.38 3.38
C GLU A 96 15.48 -3.45 4.53
N ASP A 97 15.88 -2.17 4.49
CA ASP A 97 15.44 -1.19 5.48
C ASP A 97 13.93 -0.95 5.42
N ILE A 98 13.36 -0.86 4.20
CA ILE A 98 11.91 -0.75 4.02
C ILE A 98 11.22 -2.02 4.53
N THR A 99 11.78 -3.20 4.23
CA THR A 99 11.26 -4.50 4.67
C THR A 99 11.22 -4.60 6.19
N ALA A 100 12.31 -4.23 6.85
CA ALA A 100 12.38 -4.17 8.30
C ALA A 100 11.42 -3.12 8.88
N GLY A 101 11.31 -1.97 8.24
CA GLY A 101 10.38 -0.92 8.62
C GLY A 101 8.92 -1.39 8.62
N ILE A 102 8.48 -2.08 7.58
CA ILE A 102 7.15 -2.68 7.48
C ILE A 102 6.94 -3.74 8.58
N ALA A 103 7.96 -4.55 8.86
CA ALA A 103 7.90 -5.58 9.88
C ALA A 103 7.81 -5.03 11.30
N LEU A 104 8.53 -3.93 11.59
CA LEU A 104 8.65 -3.34 12.92
C LEU A 104 7.49 -2.41 13.28
N TYR A 105 6.88 -1.73 12.31
CA TYR A 105 5.84 -0.73 12.61
C TYR A 105 4.47 -1.38 12.86
N ARG A 106 4.34 -2.05 13.99
CA ARG A 106 3.11 -2.70 14.48
C ARG A 106 3.08 -2.70 16.01
N PRO A 107 1.89 -2.76 16.63
CA PRO A 107 1.79 -2.94 18.07
C PRO A 107 2.64 -4.14 18.56
N GLY A 108 3.50 -3.90 19.54
CA GLY A 108 4.47 -4.86 20.06
C GLY A 108 5.88 -4.63 19.50
N PRO A 109 6.16 -4.92 18.21
CA PRO A 109 7.51 -4.73 17.64
C PRO A 109 7.98 -3.27 17.64
N MET A 110 7.08 -2.29 17.70
CA MET A 110 7.44 -0.86 17.76
C MET A 110 8.36 -0.51 18.93
N ASP A 111 8.31 -1.26 20.01
CA ASP A 111 9.18 -1.04 21.17
C ASP A 111 10.67 -1.30 20.85
N PHE A 112 10.96 -2.09 19.83
CA PHE A 112 12.32 -2.39 19.36
C PHE A 112 12.86 -1.36 18.35
N ILE A 113 12.02 -0.48 17.80
CA ILE A 113 12.44 0.54 16.80
C ILE A 113 13.60 1.42 17.31
N PRO A 114 13.62 1.93 18.56
CA PRO A 114 14.74 2.74 19.02
C PRO A 114 16.08 2.02 19.00
N ALA A 115 16.11 0.74 19.38
CA ALA A 115 17.30 -0.09 19.36
C ALA A 115 17.75 -0.37 17.92
N TYR A 116 16.81 -0.70 17.03
CA TYR A 116 17.08 -0.92 15.60
C TYR A 116 17.72 0.32 14.95
N ILE A 117 17.14 1.50 15.14
CA ILE A 117 17.65 2.76 14.59
C ILE A 117 19.06 3.07 15.15
N LYS A 118 19.24 2.94 16.47
CA LYS A 118 20.54 3.17 17.13
C LYS A 118 21.62 2.27 16.50
N ASN A 119 21.33 1.00 16.35
CA ASN A 119 22.28 0.03 15.79
C ASN A 119 22.55 0.30 14.30
N LYS A 120 21.52 0.69 13.54
CA LYS A 120 21.68 1.07 12.12
C LYS A 120 22.61 2.28 11.96
N MET A 121 22.51 3.27 12.86
CA MET A 121 23.35 4.46 12.81
C MET A 121 24.80 4.23 13.25
N SER A 122 25.07 3.13 13.95
CA SER A 122 26.40 2.80 14.46
C SER A 122 26.64 1.28 14.41
N PRO A 123 26.67 0.68 13.22
CA PRO A 123 26.74 -0.77 13.05
C PRO A 123 28.04 -1.35 13.60
N GLU A 124 29.11 -0.57 13.66
CA GLU A 124 30.40 -0.95 14.25
C GLU A 124 30.33 -1.20 15.77
N ASN A 125 29.32 -0.66 16.44
CA ASN A 125 29.13 -0.79 17.89
C ASN A 125 28.19 -1.94 18.27
N ILE A 126 27.74 -2.73 17.30
CA ILE A 126 26.84 -3.86 17.57
C ILE A 126 27.63 -4.99 18.26
N VAL A 127 27.15 -5.37 19.44
CA VAL A 127 27.71 -6.49 20.20
C VAL A 127 26.77 -7.68 20.07
N TYR A 128 27.22 -8.74 19.41
CA TYR A 128 26.49 -10.00 19.32
C TYR A 128 26.77 -10.85 20.56
N LYS A 129 25.72 -11.42 21.17
CA LYS A 129 25.83 -12.30 22.35
C LYS A 129 26.67 -13.55 22.07
N HIS A 130 26.72 -13.97 20.81
CA HIS A 130 27.60 -15.06 20.34
C HIS A 130 28.01 -14.80 18.87
N PRO A 131 29.24 -15.14 18.44
CA PRO A 131 29.73 -14.90 17.08
C PRO A 131 28.81 -15.48 15.98
N LEU A 132 28.24 -16.66 16.19
CA LEU A 132 27.34 -17.32 15.24
C LEU A 132 26.04 -16.54 14.96
N LEU A 133 25.70 -15.56 15.79
CA LEU A 133 24.53 -14.70 15.57
C LEU A 133 24.80 -13.61 14.52
N LYS A 134 26.06 -13.30 14.24
CA LYS A 134 26.42 -12.22 13.32
C LYS A 134 25.81 -12.45 11.95
N ASP A 135 26.06 -13.59 11.34
CA ASP A 135 25.59 -13.91 9.98
C ASP A 135 24.04 -13.95 9.87
N ILE A 136 23.36 -14.19 11.01
CA ILE A 136 21.89 -14.23 11.06
C ILE A 136 21.30 -12.85 11.23
N LEU A 137 21.94 -11.99 12.03
CA LEU A 137 21.35 -10.73 12.51
C LEU A 137 22.00 -9.48 11.90
N GLU A 138 23.10 -9.56 11.16
CA GLU A 138 23.78 -8.36 10.63
C GLU A 138 22.89 -7.56 9.68
N MET A 139 22.07 -8.22 8.87
CA MET A 139 21.12 -7.56 7.96
C MET A 139 20.01 -6.78 8.68
N THR A 140 19.81 -7.05 9.95
CA THR A 140 18.84 -6.36 10.83
C THR A 140 19.53 -5.64 11.99
N TYR A 141 20.80 -5.29 11.80
CA TYR A 141 21.61 -4.53 12.76
C TYR A 141 21.59 -5.14 14.16
N GLY A 142 21.73 -6.46 14.24
CA GLY A 142 21.77 -7.20 15.51
C GLY A 142 20.40 -7.44 16.17
N CYS A 143 19.31 -7.00 15.58
CA CYS A 143 17.97 -7.19 16.10
C CYS A 143 17.28 -8.42 15.49
N ILE A 144 16.53 -9.16 16.30
CA ILE A 144 15.60 -10.17 15.78
C ILE A 144 14.38 -9.41 15.25
N VAL A 145 14.04 -9.59 13.97
CA VAL A 145 12.89 -8.96 13.30
C VAL A 145 11.97 -10.00 12.67
N TYR A 146 12.54 -11.08 12.17
CA TYR A 146 11.84 -12.07 11.36
C TYR A 146 11.72 -13.43 12.03
N GLN A 147 10.62 -14.13 11.75
CA GLN A 147 10.39 -15.51 12.18
C GLN A 147 11.51 -16.45 11.68
N GLU A 148 11.99 -16.21 10.48
CA GLU A 148 13.06 -16.95 9.85
C GLU A 148 14.37 -16.84 10.62
N GLN A 149 14.64 -15.69 11.24
CA GLN A 149 15.84 -15.52 12.09
C GLN A 149 15.75 -16.37 13.36
N VAL A 150 14.58 -16.44 14.00
CA VAL A 150 14.36 -17.33 15.16
C VAL A 150 14.64 -18.78 14.75
N MET A 151 14.12 -19.22 13.61
CA MET A 151 14.36 -20.56 13.10
C MET A 151 15.85 -20.81 12.80
N GLN A 152 16.55 -19.84 12.22
CA GLN A 152 17.98 -19.94 11.95
C GLN A 152 18.79 -20.00 13.24
N ILE A 153 18.46 -19.20 14.26
CA ILE A 153 19.15 -19.20 15.55
C ILE A 153 19.10 -20.59 16.20
N VAL A 154 17.90 -21.18 16.33
CA VAL A 154 17.76 -22.50 16.97
C VAL A 154 18.45 -23.61 16.18
N ARG A 155 18.51 -23.48 14.85
CA ARG A 155 19.23 -24.43 13.99
C ARG A 155 20.75 -24.31 14.14
N THR A 156 21.26 -23.08 14.06
CA THR A 156 22.71 -22.82 14.04
C THR A 156 23.34 -23.04 15.41
N LEU A 157 22.66 -22.62 16.49
CA LEU A 157 23.22 -22.69 17.84
C LEU A 157 22.97 -24.03 18.53
N ALA A 158 21.80 -24.66 18.28
CA ALA A 158 21.41 -25.88 18.99
C ALA A 158 21.26 -27.13 18.09
N GLY A 159 21.51 -26.99 16.78
CA GLY A 159 21.45 -28.12 15.84
C GLY A 159 20.05 -28.66 15.57
N PHE A 160 19.00 -27.82 15.71
CA PHE A 160 17.64 -28.23 15.42
C PHE A 160 17.43 -28.48 13.93
N SER A 161 16.63 -29.51 13.62
CA SER A 161 16.13 -29.69 12.26
C SER A 161 15.20 -28.53 11.85
N MET A 162 14.95 -28.38 10.55
CA MET A 162 14.01 -27.36 10.05
C MET A 162 12.61 -27.55 10.60
N GLY A 163 12.11 -28.81 10.67
CA GLY A 163 10.81 -29.12 11.25
C GLY A 163 10.70 -28.72 12.72
N ARG A 164 11.72 -29.06 13.53
CA ARG A 164 11.74 -28.67 14.94
C ARG A 164 11.83 -27.18 15.13
N ALA A 165 12.61 -26.48 14.31
CA ALA A 165 12.68 -25.00 14.34
C ALA A 165 11.31 -24.34 14.05
N ASP A 166 10.55 -24.90 13.10
CA ASP A 166 9.18 -24.42 12.83
C ASP A 166 8.21 -24.74 13.98
N GLU A 167 8.33 -25.89 14.65
CA GLU A 167 7.55 -26.18 15.86
C GLU A 167 7.83 -25.17 16.97
N VAL A 168 9.10 -24.83 17.21
CA VAL A 168 9.52 -23.81 18.19
C VAL A 168 8.90 -22.47 17.83
N ARG A 169 9.02 -22.04 16.57
CA ARG A 169 8.40 -20.78 16.09
C ARG A 169 6.89 -20.78 16.33
N ARG A 170 6.19 -21.87 16.05
CA ARG A 170 4.73 -21.98 16.27
C ARG A 170 4.38 -21.97 17.76
N ALA A 171 5.15 -22.64 18.61
CA ALA A 171 4.95 -22.64 20.06
C ALA A 171 5.07 -21.24 20.63
N MET A 172 6.11 -20.50 20.21
CA MET A 172 6.33 -19.12 20.56
C MET A 172 5.14 -18.21 20.16
N SER A 173 4.71 -18.29 18.88
CA SER A 173 3.60 -17.48 18.37
C SER A 173 2.26 -17.76 19.04
N LYS A 174 2.03 -19.01 19.47
CA LYS A 174 0.77 -19.46 20.14
C LYS A 174 0.82 -19.40 21.66
N LYS A 175 1.92 -18.90 22.27
CA LYS A 175 2.11 -18.80 23.72
C LYS A 175 1.90 -20.12 24.46
N LYS A 176 2.33 -21.23 23.90
CA LYS A 176 2.18 -22.55 24.50
C LYS A 176 3.28 -22.80 25.54
N ALA A 177 3.05 -22.37 26.78
CA ALA A 177 4.05 -22.38 27.84
C ALA A 177 4.79 -23.70 28.04
N ALA A 178 4.09 -24.85 28.02
CA ALA A 178 4.71 -26.16 28.19
C ALA A 178 5.62 -26.54 27.00
N GLU A 179 5.21 -26.20 25.77
CA GLU A 179 6.03 -26.45 24.58
C GLU A 179 7.24 -25.51 24.56
N MET A 180 7.07 -24.27 25.02
CA MET A 180 8.16 -23.29 25.15
C MET A 180 9.21 -23.74 26.14
N GLN A 181 8.79 -24.24 27.30
CA GLN A 181 9.73 -24.73 28.31
C GLN A 181 10.51 -25.95 27.82
N ARG A 182 9.88 -26.88 27.10
CA ARG A 182 10.57 -28.02 26.45
C ARG A 182 11.55 -27.53 25.39
N ALA A 183 11.14 -26.56 24.56
CA ALA A 183 12.01 -25.99 23.54
C ALA A 183 13.25 -25.32 24.15
N ARG A 184 13.08 -24.58 25.28
CA ARG A 184 14.17 -23.96 26.03
C ARG A 184 15.18 -25.01 26.54
N GLN A 185 14.70 -26.08 27.15
CA GLN A 185 15.56 -27.17 27.64
C GLN A 185 16.33 -27.84 26.50
N SER A 186 15.64 -28.22 25.44
CA SER A 186 16.29 -28.81 24.25
C SER A 186 17.28 -27.85 23.57
N PHE A 187 16.97 -26.53 23.54
CA PHE A 187 17.86 -25.50 22.97
C PHE A 187 19.14 -25.37 23.78
N ILE A 188 19.04 -25.31 25.12
CA ILE A 188 20.19 -25.10 26.00
C ILE A 188 21.01 -26.37 26.13
N TYR A 189 20.38 -27.48 26.54
CA TYR A 189 21.09 -28.72 26.95
C TYR A 189 21.17 -29.81 25.86
N GLY A 190 20.36 -29.68 24.81
CA GLY A 190 20.19 -30.72 23.81
C GLY A 190 19.16 -31.76 24.20
N GLU A 191 18.99 -32.75 23.36
CA GLU A 191 18.03 -33.86 23.54
C GLU A 191 18.59 -35.12 22.89
N ASP A 192 18.50 -36.26 23.57
CA ASP A 192 18.91 -37.54 23.07
C ASP A 192 17.68 -38.40 22.74
N ASN A 193 17.81 -39.31 21.76
CA ASN A 193 16.80 -40.31 21.44
C ASN A 193 16.81 -41.44 22.49
N GLU A 194 15.78 -42.27 22.48
CA GLU A 194 15.65 -43.44 23.39
C GLU A 194 16.81 -44.42 23.22
N ASP A 195 17.43 -44.49 22.06
CA ASP A 195 18.59 -45.34 21.76
C ASP A 195 19.93 -44.72 22.20
N GLY A 196 19.91 -43.57 22.84
CA GLY A 196 21.10 -42.83 23.29
C GLY A 196 21.80 -42.02 22.20
N SER A 197 21.33 -42.01 20.96
CA SER A 197 21.85 -41.15 19.91
C SER A 197 21.40 -39.69 20.11
N VAL A 198 22.24 -38.75 19.68
CA VAL A 198 21.94 -37.31 19.80
C VAL A 198 20.80 -36.94 18.85
N ARG A 199 19.69 -36.48 19.39
CA ARG A 199 18.56 -35.91 18.63
C ARG A 199 18.80 -34.46 18.26
N PHE A 200 19.18 -33.65 19.27
CA PHE A 200 19.57 -32.24 19.11
C PHE A 200 20.80 -31.99 19.96
N VAL A 201 21.79 -31.30 19.38
CA VAL A 201 23.07 -31.04 20.04
C VAL A 201 22.88 -30.15 21.28
N GLY A 202 22.08 -29.08 21.15
CA GLY A 202 21.95 -28.04 22.17
C GLY A 202 23.13 -27.08 22.21
N CYS A 203 22.92 -25.90 22.76
CA CYS A 203 23.93 -24.85 22.82
C CYS A 203 25.17 -25.26 23.59
N ILE A 204 25.02 -25.89 24.78
CA ILE A 204 26.15 -26.28 25.64
C ILE A 204 27.04 -27.27 24.95
N ARG A 205 26.50 -28.31 24.32
CA ARG A 205 27.30 -29.30 23.55
C ARG A 205 27.93 -28.70 22.29
N ASN A 206 27.40 -27.58 21.81
CA ASN A 206 27.95 -26.80 20.70
C ASN A 206 28.96 -25.72 21.18
N GLY A 207 29.38 -25.75 22.45
CA GLY A 207 30.42 -24.89 23.01
C GLY A 207 29.92 -23.49 23.43
N ILE A 208 28.64 -23.29 23.57
CA ILE A 208 28.03 -22.04 24.04
C ILE A 208 27.73 -22.21 25.51
N ASP A 209 28.16 -21.27 26.36
CA ASP A 209 27.89 -21.34 27.79
C ASP A 209 26.41 -21.18 28.11
N GLU A 210 25.97 -21.77 29.21
CA GLU A 210 24.56 -21.83 29.64
C GLU A 210 23.94 -20.44 29.75
N LYS A 211 24.64 -19.50 30.39
CA LYS A 211 24.13 -18.15 30.61
C LYS A 211 23.91 -17.38 29.30
N THR A 212 24.82 -17.55 28.34
CA THR A 212 24.67 -16.99 27.00
C THR A 212 23.49 -17.63 26.26
N ALA A 213 23.35 -18.97 26.32
CA ALA A 213 22.26 -19.69 25.71
C ALA A 213 20.89 -19.28 26.28
N GLU A 214 20.78 -19.16 27.61
CA GLU A 214 19.60 -18.64 28.29
C GLU A 214 19.21 -17.26 27.80
N SER A 215 20.18 -16.33 27.80
CA SER A 215 19.97 -14.95 27.39
C SER A 215 19.53 -14.82 25.91
N ILE A 216 20.05 -15.69 25.03
CA ILE A 216 19.62 -15.72 23.62
C ILE A 216 18.17 -16.25 23.51
N PHE A 217 17.84 -17.29 24.29
CA PHE A 217 16.47 -17.82 24.28
C PHE A 217 15.46 -16.79 24.82
N ASP A 218 15.82 -16.03 25.85
CA ASP A 218 14.98 -14.96 26.40
C ASP A 218 14.72 -13.86 25.35
N ASP A 219 15.72 -13.47 24.55
CA ASP A 219 15.53 -12.53 23.45
C ASP A 219 14.59 -13.09 22.40
N MET A 220 14.73 -14.37 22.04
CA MET A 220 13.86 -15.03 21.10
C MET A 220 12.42 -15.09 21.62
N ASP A 221 12.22 -15.43 22.89
CA ASP A 221 10.88 -15.51 23.49
C ASP A 221 10.21 -14.15 23.56
N ALA A 222 10.94 -13.12 23.99
CA ALA A 222 10.44 -11.75 24.04
C ALA A 222 9.99 -11.24 22.64
N PHE A 223 10.73 -11.59 21.61
CA PHE A 223 10.46 -11.12 20.25
C PHE A 223 9.54 -12.05 19.44
N ALA A 224 9.56 -13.34 19.67
CA ALA A 224 8.88 -14.34 18.83
C ALA A 224 7.34 -14.20 18.81
N GLN A 225 6.77 -13.57 19.85
CA GLN A 225 5.34 -13.21 19.87
C GLN A 225 4.99 -12.19 18.80
N TYR A 226 5.99 -11.44 18.32
CA TYR A 226 5.85 -10.30 17.41
C TYR A 226 6.62 -10.49 16.10
N ALA A 227 7.42 -11.55 15.98
CA ALA A 227 8.23 -11.85 14.81
C ALA A 227 7.38 -11.91 13.53
N PHE A 228 7.83 -11.23 12.48
CA PHE A 228 7.11 -11.14 11.22
C PHE A 228 7.65 -12.14 10.20
N ASN A 229 6.78 -12.61 9.31
CA ASN A 229 7.22 -13.41 8.18
C ASN A 229 8.00 -12.52 7.19
N LYS A 230 9.29 -12.83 6.97
CA LYS A 230 10.16 -12.06 6.09
C LYS A 230 9.66 -12.05 4.65
N SER A 231 9.19 -13.19 4.14
CA SER A 231 8.72 -13.31 2.75
C SER A 231 7.54 -12.38 2.48
N HIS A 232 6.61 -12.27 3.44
CA HIS A 232 5.50 -11.34 3.33
C HIS A 232 5.97 -9.88 3.35
N ALA A 233 6.82 -9.51 4.31
CA ALA A 233 7.36 -8.15 4.40
C ALA A 233 8.14 -7.77 3.14
N ALA A 234 8.96 -8.68 2.61
CA ALA A 234 9.72 -8.48 1.38
C ALA A 234 8.79 -8.25 0.18
N ALA A 235 7.80 -9.12 -0.04
CA ALA A 235 6.86 -8.96 -1.16
C ALA A 235 6.16 -7.59 -1.12
N TYR A 236 5.76 -7.14 0.06
CA TYR A 236 5.10 -5.85 0.24
C TYR A 236 6.08 -4.67 0.10
N SER A 237 7.34 -4.82 0.49
CA SER A 237 8.35 -3.77 0.30
C SER A 237 8.66 -3.49 -1.16
N TYR A 238 8.59 -4.51 -2.03
CA TYR A 238 8.69 -4.31 -3.48
C TYR A 238 7.55 -3.45 -4.01
N VAL A 239 6.30 -3.73 -3.62
CA VAL A 239 5.14 -2.90 -4.00
C VAL A 239 5.26 -1.48 -3.41
N THR A 240 5.74 -1.37 -2.16
CA THR A 240 6.03 -0.08 -1.52
C THR A 240 7.03 0.72 -2.34
N TYR A 241 8.15 0.10 -2.72
CA TYR A 241 9.17 0.75 -3.51
C TYR A 241 8.67 1.12 -4.91
N GLN A 242 7.93 0.25 -5.60
CA GLN A 242 7.34 0.54 -6.91
C GLN A 242 6.44 1.78 -6.86
N THR A 243 5.57 1.90 -5.84
CA THR A 243 4.74 3.09 -5.67
C THR A 243 5.55 4.35 -5.34
N ALA A 244 6.60 4.22 -4.53
CA ALA A 244 7.52 5.31 -4.23
C ALA A 244 8.34 5.73 -5.46
N TYR A 245 8.83 4.78 -6.24
CA TYR A 245 9.55 5.03 -7.49
C TYR A 245 8.70 5.79 -8.50
N LEU A 246 7.47 5.33 -8.74
CA LEU A 246 6.55 6.01 -9.65
C LEU A 246 6.21 7.41 -9.16
N LYS A 247 5.96 7.60 -7.87
CA LYS A 247 5.75 8.94 -7.30
C LYS A 247 6.96 9.85 -7.48
N CYS A 248 8.16 9.33 -7.27
CA CYS A 248 9.40 10.11 -7.36
C CYS A 248 9.77 10.47 -8.80
N MET A 249 9.66 9.52 -9.72
CA MET A 249 10.15 9.66 -11.10
C MET A 249 9.08 10.18 -12.07
N TYR A 250 7.79 9.90 -11.80
CA TYR A 250 6.64 10.25 -12.64
C TYR A 250 5.50 10.83 -11.80
N PRO A 251 5.75 11.94 -11.08
CA PRO A 251 4.83 12.42 -10.04
C PRO A 251 3.45 12.82 -10.59
N ALA A 252 3.36 13.45 -11.75
CA ALA A 252 2.07 13.82 -12.34
C ALA A 252 1.24 12.60 -12.72
N GLN A 253 1.84 11.62 -13.39
CA GLN A 253 1.19 10.38 -13.82
C GLN A 253 0.74 9.56 -12.61
N PHE A 254 1.62 9.40 -11.60
CA PHE A 254 1.30 8.70 -10.37
C PHE A 254 0.15 9.36 -9.61
N MET A 255 0.20 10.69 -9.43
CA MET A 255 -0.86 11.41 -8.71
C MET A 255 -2.19 11.40 -9.47
N ALA A 256 -2.18 11.47 -10.79
CA ALA A 256 -3.40 11.34 -11.60
C ALA A 256 -4.05 9.95 -11.40
N ALA A 257 -3.28 8.87 -11.50
CA ALA A 257 -3.75 7.51 -11.23
C ALA A 257 -4.25 7.34 -9.78
N LEU A 258 -3.49 7.85 -8.82
CA LEU A 258 -3.84 7.77 -7.39
C LEU A 258 -5.16 8.48 -7.08
N ILE A 259 -5.33 9.72 -7.56
CA ILE A 259 -6.55 10.49 -7.34
C ILE A 259 -7.73 9.80 -8.03
N SER A 260 -7.55 9.29 -9.25
CA SER A 260 -8.58 8.53 -9.99
C SER A 260 -9.03 7.31 -9.20
N SER A 261 -8.11 6.59 -8.54
CA SER A 261 -8.43 5.41 -7.73
C SER A 261 -9.33 5.68 -6.51
N VAL A 262 -9.51 6.96 -6.13
CA VAL A 262 -10.28 7.37 -4.95
C VAL A 262 -11.41 8.35 -5.25
N MET A 263 -11.84 8.50 -6.51
CA MET A 263 -12.86 9.49 -6.92
C MET A 263 -14.17 9.39 -6.12
N GLY A 264 -14.52 8.20 -5.63
CA GLY A 264 -15.68 8.01 -4.73
C GLY A 264 -15.53 8.61 -3.32
N ASN A 265 -14.31 9.08 -2.95
CA ASN A 265 -14.01 9.65 -1.63
C ASN A 265 -13.52 11.10 -1.74
N THR A 266 -14.43 12.05 -1.66
CA THR A 266 -14.16 13.49 -1.81
C THR A 266 -13.04 14.00 -0.88
N ASN A 267 -12.98 13.51 0.36
CA ASN A 267 -11.97 13.95 1.32
C ASN A 267 -10.56 13.50 0.89
N LYS A 268 -10.43 12.26 0.38
CA LYS A 268 -9.15 11.77 -0.15
C LYS A 268 -8.74 12.49 -1.42
N VAL A 269 -9.69 12.73 -2.33
CA VAL A 269 -9.45 13.54 -3.55
C VAL A 269 -8.90 14.90 -3.16
N ALA A 270 -9.56 15.62 -2.26
CA ALA A 270 -9.11 16.94 -1.80
C ALA A 270 -7.72 16.89 -1.14
N SER A 271 -7.46 15.88 -0.31
CA SER A 271 -6.16 15.68 0.34
C SER A 271 -5.03 15.49 -0.68
N TYR A 272 -5.25 14.65 -1.69
CA TYR A 272 -4.23 14.38 -2.73
C TYR A 272 -4.05 15.57 -3.68
N ILE A 273 -5.09 16.35 -3.98
CA ILE A 273 -4.98 17.61 -4.72
C ILE A 273 -4.12 18.61 -3.94
N ASN A 274 -4.32 18.73 -2.62
CA ASN A 274 -3.47 19.58 -1.78
C ASN A 274 -2.01 19.09 -1.75
N ASN A 275 -1.78 17.75 -1.75
CA ASN A 275 -0.42 17.21 -1.86
C ASN A 275 0.22 17.54 -3.21
N CYS A 276 -0.55 17.48 -4.32
CA CYS A 276 -0.07 17.94 -5.63
C CYS A 276 0.40 19.40 -5.58
N ALA A 277 -0.42 20.29 -5.03
CA ALA A 277 -0.07 21.71 -4.91
C ALA A 277 1.19 21.93 -4.05
N TYR A 278 1.33 21.20 -2.94
CA TYR A 278 2.53 21.23 -2.10
C TYR A 278 3.79 20.82 -2.86
N ASN A 279 3.67 19.83 -3.75
CA ASN A 279 4.77 19.32 -4.58
C ASN A 279 4.92 20.05 -5.93
N GLY A 280 4.26 21.20 -6.11
CA GLY A 280 4.37 22.01 -7.32
C GLY A 280 3.67 21.44 -8.55
N ILE A 281 2.74 20.49 -8.37
CA ILE A 281 1.93 19.93 -9.46
C ILE A 281 0.59 20.65 -9.48
N ASN A 282 0.31 21.37 -10.55
CA ASN A 282 -0.99 22.01 -10.75
C ASN A 282 -2.07 20.99 -11.08
N VAL A 283 -3.23 21.14 -10.44
CA VAL A 283 -4.46 20.43 -10.84
C VAL A 283 -5.37 21.42 -11.53
N LEU A 284 -5.46 21.28 -12.86
CA LEU A 284 -6.29 22.13 -13.70
C LEU A 284 -7.77 21.84 -13.49
N PRO A 285 -8.65 22.88 -13.52
CA PRO A 285 -10.09 22.70 -13.32
C PRO A 285 -10.71 21.77 -14.38
N PRO A 286 -11.91 21.22 -14.13
CA PRO A 286 -12.62 20.46 -15.14
C PRO A 286 -12.95 21.33 -16.34
N ASP A 287 -12.92 20.75 -17.54
CA ASP A 287 -13.21 21.40 -18.80
C ASP A 287 -13.95 20.45 -19.74
N ILE A 288 -15.11 20.86 -20.25
CA ILE A 288 -15.97 20.02 -21.10
C ILE A 288 -15.26 19.59 -22.38
N ASN A 289 -14.33 20.41 -22.89
CA ASN A 289 -13.61 20.17 -24.12
C ASN A 289 -12.25 19.47 -23.93
N LYS A 290 -11.75 19.37 -22.68
CA LYS A 290 -10.39 18.87 -22.40
C LYS A 290 -10.37 17.69 -21.42
N SER A 291 -11.26 17.70 -20.43
CA SER A 291 -11.28 16.67 -19.40
C SER A 291 -11.73 15.31 -19.96
N ARG A 292 -11.18 14.25 -19.39
CA ARG A 292 -11.60 12.86 -19.59
C ARG A 292 -12.48 12.38 -18.43
N ALA A 293 -12.83 11.10 -18.40
CA ALA A 293 -13.56 10.51 -17.29
C ALA A 293 -12.73 10.60 -15.99
N ASP A 294 -11.52 10.10 -16.04
CA ASP A 294 -10.56 10.10 -14.95
C ASP A 294 -9.64 11.31 -14.99
N PHE A 295 -8.83 11.51 -13.94
CA PHE A 295 -7.76 12.49 -13.97
C PHE A 295 -6.74 12.09 -15.04
N SER A 296 -6.27 13.05 -15.81
CA SER A 296 -5.32 12.85 -16.90
C SER A 296 -4.17 13.83 -16.81
N VAL A 297 -3.05 13.53 -17.44
CA VAL A 297 -1.87 14.39 -17.46
C VAL A 297 -1.86 15.24 -18.72
N VAL A 298 -1.47 16.50 -18.59
CA VAL A 298 -1.29 17.45 -19.68
C VAL A 298 0.04 18.17 -19.45
N GLY A 299 1.10 17.73 -20.10
CA GLY A 299 2.47 18.16 -19.79
C GLY A 299 2.86 17.70 -18.38
N ASN A 300 3.14 18.67 -17.48
CA ASN A 300 3.45 18.37 -16.07
C ASN A 300 2.29 18.67 -15.12
N GLU A 301 1.09 18.94 -15.64
CA GLU A 301 -0.10 19.28 -14.86
C GLU A 301 -1.12 18.17 -14.92
N ILE A 302 -2.03 18.12 -13.95
CA ILE A 302 -3.10 17.14 -13.90
C ILE A 302 -4.42 17.82 -14.25
N ARG A 303 -5.18 17.27 -15.21
CA ARG A 303 -6.53 17.74 -15.54
C ARG A 303 -7.56 16.98 -14.72
N PHE A 304 -8.51 17.72 -14.12
CA PHE A 304 -9.60 17.17 -13.30
C PHE A 304 -10.52 16.26 -14.12
N GLY A 305 -10.81 15.06 -13.59
CA GLY A 305 -11.67 14.07 -14.19
C GLY A 305 -13.17 14.38 -14.01
N LEU A 306 -13.96 14.28 -15.07
CA LEU A 306 -15.38 14.67 -15.04
C LEU A 306 -16.24 13.75 -14.18
N THR A 307 -15.90 12.48 -14.04
CA THR A 307 -16.64 11.51 -13.21
C THR A 307 -16.53 11.79 -11.71
N THR A 308 -15.56 12.61 -11.29
CA THR A 308 -15.43 13.07 -9.91
C THR A 308 -16.51 14.09 -9.54
N ILE A 309 -17.14 14.72 -10.55
CA ILE A 309 -18.19 15.70 -10.33
C ILE A 309 -19.48 14.97 -9.92
N LYS A 310 -20.08 15.41 -8.82
CA LYS A 310 -21.30 14.80 -8.29
C LYS A 310 -22.42 14.73 -9.35
N ASN A 311 -23.10 13.61 -9.44
CA ASN A 311 -24.18 13.33 -10.39
C ASN A 311 -23.74 13.29 -11.86
N VAL A 312 -22.46 13.20 -12.16
CA VAL A 312 -21.91 12.99 -13.50
C VAL A 312 -21.46 11.54 -13.60
N GLY A 313 -22.23 10.73 -14.33
CA GLY A 313 -22.00 9.28 -14.43
C GLY A 313 -20.92 8.94 -15.48
N GLU A 314 -20.22 7.83 -15.27
CA GLU A 314 -19.15 7.36 -16.16
C GLU A 314 -19.61 7.14 -17.61
N ASN A 315 -20.77 6.51 -17.82
CA ASN A 315 -21.33 6.26 -19.16
C ASN A 315 -21.61 7.55 -19.91
N PHE A 316 -22.15 8.56 -19.19
CA PHE A 316 -22.38 9.88 -19.77
C PHE A 316 -21.08 10.55 -20.19
N VAL A 317 -20.04 10.48 -19.35
CA VAL A 317 -18.73 11.07 -19.69
C VAL A 317 -18.09 10.36 -20.85
N LYS A 318 -18.16 9.02 -20.92
CA LYS A 318 -17.68 8.25 -22.08
C LYS A 318 -18.37 8.67 -23.39
N ALA A 319 -19.69 8.84 -23.37
CA ALA A 319 -20.46 9.33 -24.52
C ALA A 319 -20.04 10.77 -24.91
N LEU A 320 -19.85 11.64 -23.91
CA LEU A 320 -19.38 13.02 -24.11
C LEU A 320 -18.00 13.08 -24.76
N VAL A 321 -17.06 12.29 -24.27
CA VAL A 321 -15.70 12.24 -24.83
C VAL A 321 -15.74 11.70 -26.26
N ALA A 322 -16.45 10.60 -26.51
CA ALA A 322 -16.60 10.04 -27.84
C ALA A 322 -17.25 11.03 -28.85
N GLU A 323 -18.29 11.77 -28.39
CA GLU A 323 -18.94 12.78 -29.21
C GLU A 323 -17.99 13.93 -29.59
N ARG A 324 -17.23 14.41 -28.63
CA ARG A 324 -16.23 15.46 -28.83
C ARG A 324 -15.09 15.02 -29.76
N GLU A 325 -14.62 13.80 -29.60
CA GLU A 325 -13.54 13.24 -30.45
C GLU A 325 -14.01 13.06 -31.90
N LYS A 326 -15.27 12.70 -32.10
CA LYS A 326 -15.85 12.47 -33.43
C LYS A 326 -16.22 13.78 -34.15
N ASN A 327 -16.83 14.73 -33.44
CA ASN A 327 -17.45 15.91 -34.02
C ASN A 327 -16.79 17.25 -33.63
N GLY A 328 -15.64 17.18 -32.93
CA GLY A 328 -14.91 18.36 -32.48
C GLY A 328 -15.43 18.99 -31.18
N GLU A 329 -14.73 20.00 -30.70
CA GLU A 329 -15.04 20.70 -29.47
C GLU A 329 -16.46 21.30 -29.45
N PHE A 330 -17.08 21.32 -28.28
CA PHE A 330 -18.35 22.02 -28.06
C PHE A 330 -18.12 23.54 -28.10
N LYS A 331 -18.92 24.25 -28.89
CA LYS A 331 -18.77 25.68 -29.14
C LYS A 331 -19.57 26.55 -28.19
N SER A 332 -20.66 26.02 -27.62
CA SER A 332 -21.54 26.71 -26.70
C SER A 332 -22.30 25.72 -25.82
N LEU A 333 -22.95 26.21 -24.74
CA LEU A 333 -23.84 25.37 -23.93
C LEU A 333 -24.98 24.75 -24.76
N ARG A 334 -25.53 25.52 -25.72
CA ARG A 334 -26.58 25.01 -26.62
C ARG A 334 -26.07 23.91 -27.54
N ASP A 335 -24.89 24.08 -28.14
CA ASP A 335 -24.25 23.08 -28.99
C ASP A 335 -24.01 21.77 -28.21
N PHE A 336 -23.50 21.89 -26.97
CA PHE A 336 -23.35 20.75 -26.07
C PHE A 336 -24.70 20.04 -25.80
N VAL A 337 -25.73 20.80 -25.41
CA VAL A 337 -27.03 20.22 -25.10
C VAL A 337 -27.63 19.53 -26.31
N SER A 338 -27.58 20.16 -27.49
CA SER A 338 -28.11 19.60 -28.73
C SER A 338 -27.46 18.27 -29.11
N ARG A 339 -26.11 18.22 -29.04
CA ARG A 339 -25.34 17.04 -29.38
C ARG A 339 -25.44 15.91 -28.36
N MET A 340 -25.69 16.23 -27.09
CA MET A 340 -25.77 15.26 -26.00
C MET A 340 -27.18 14.96 -25.51
N ILE A 341 -28.22 15.44 -26.19
CA ILE A 341 -29.61 15.46 -25.71
C ILE A 341 -30.15 14.10 -25.28
N THR A 342 -29.70 13.01 -25.90
CA THR A 342 -30.12 11.64 -25.59
C THR A 342 -29.49 11.07 -24.33
N GLU A 343 -28.31 11.57 -23.95
CA GLU A 343 -27.48 11.03 -22.87
C GLU A 343 -27.54 11.88 -21.58
N LEU A 344 -27.92 13.18 -21.72
CA LEU A 344 -27.86 14.11 -20.60
C LEU A 344 -29.12 14.09 -19.71
N ASN A 345 -28.93 14.49 -18.46
CA ASN A 345 -29.99 14.87 -17.57
C ASN A 345 -29.74 16.28 -16.96
N LYS A 346 -30.82 17.00 -16.60
CA LYS A 346 -30.74 18.37 -16.06
C LYS A 346 -29.74 18.48 -14.89
N ARG A 347 -29.74 17.49 -13.98
CA ARG A 347 -28.91 17.49 -12.78
C ARG A 347 -27.42 17.36 -13.07
N SER A 348 -27.05 16.55 -14.06
CA SER A 348 -25.65 16.43 -14.50
C SER A 348 -25.15 17.73 -15.11
N VAL A 349 -25.97 18.37 -15.97
CA VAL A 349 -25.62 19.65 -16.60
C VAL A 349 -25.46 20.75 -15.54
N GLU A 350 -26.38 20.83 -14.57
CA GLU A 350 -26.26 21.76 -13.44
C GLU A 350 -24.95 21.58 -12.69
N CYS A 351 -24.57 20.33 -12.36
CA CYS A 351 -23.34 20.03 -11.64
C CYS A 351 -22.09 20.36 -12.47
N LEU A 352 -22.09 20.12 -13.78
CA LEU A 352 -21.04 20.51 -14.70
C LEU A 352 -20.87 22.03 -14.77
N ILE A 353 -21.96 22.78 -14.82
CA ILE A 353 -21.90 24.26 -14.79
C ILE A 353 -21.31 24.74 -13.47
N LYS A 354 -21.83 24.22 -12.33
CA LYS A 354 -21.38 24.63 -10.98
C LYS A 354 -19.92 24.28 -10.73
N SER A 355 -19.40 23.18 -11.27
CA SER A 355 -18.00 22.78 -11.14
C SER A 355 -17.04 23.62 -12.00
N GLY A 356 -17.56 24.40 -12.95
CA GLY A 356 -16.76 25.20 -13.89
C GLY A 356 -16.36 24.46 -15.16
N ALA A 357 -16.90 23.26 -15.42
CA ALA A 357 -16.57 22.49 -16.62
C ALA A 357 -16.90 23.21 -17.94
N PHE A 358 -17.75 24.20 -17.90
CA PHE A 358 -18.14 25.06 -19.03
C PHE A 358 -17.45 26.44 -19.04
N ASP A 359 -16.47 26.70 -18.18
CA ASP A 359 -15.87 28.05 -18.07
C ASP A 359 -15.09 28.46 -19.32
N SER A 360 -14.62 27.49 -20.12
CA SER A 360 -14.01 27.73 -21.43
C SER A 360 -14.99 28.19 -22.52
N LEU A 361 -16.32 28.07 -22.29
CA LEU A 361 -17.36 28.52 -23.21
C LEU A 361 -17.90 29.89 -22.78
N ASP A 362 -18.42 30.64 -23.76
CA ASP A 362 -18.99 31.98 -23.54
C ASP A 362 -20.04 32.02 -22.42
N GLY A 363 -20.06 33.13 -21.70
CA GLY A 363 -20.97 33.41 -20.60
C GLY A 363 -20.50 32.91 -19.24
N THR A 364 -20.98 33.57 -18.20
CA THR A 364 -20.66 33.22 -16.80
C THR A 364 -21.43 31.97 -16.34
N ARG A 365 -20.98 31.32 -15.25
CA ARG A 365 -21.71 30.20 -14.62
C ARG A 365 -23.14 30.61 -14.26
N ALA A 366 -23.34 31.83 -13.73
CA ALA A 366 -24.66 32.34 -13.38
C ALA A 366 -25.60 32.46 -14.59
N GLN A 367 -25.07 33.00 -15.72
CA GLN A 367 -25.85 33.06 -16.97
C GLN A 367 -26.20 31.67 -17.49
N LYS A 368 -25.26 30.72 -17.49
CA LYS A 368 -25.49 29.35 -17.91
C LYS A 368 -26.53 28.66 -17.02
N LEU A 369 -26.51 28.86 -15.69
CA LEU A 369 -27.48 28.34 -14.75
C LEU A 369 -28.90 28.95 -14.95
N ALA A 370 -28.97 30.18 -15.41
CA ALA A 370 -30.25 30.81 -15.67
C ALA A 370 -31.00 30.24 -16.89
N VAL A 371 -30.30 29.69 -17.87
CA VAL A 371 -30.87 29.31 -19.17
C VAL A 371 -30.79 27.81 -19.51
N TYR A 372 -30.02 27.01 -18.78
CA TYR A 372 -29.73 25.63 -19.17
C TYR A 372 -31.00 24.75 -19.25
N GLU A 373 -31.97 24.94 -18.36
CA GLU A 373 -33.24 24.16 -18.38
C GLU A 373 -34.07 24.48 -19.60
N GLU A 374 -34.19 25.77 -19.95
CA GLU A 374 -34.91 26.21 -21.14
C GLU A 374 -34.27 25.69 -22.42
N ILE A 375 -32.93 25.68 -22.47
CA ILE A 375 -32.21 25.12 -23.61
C ILE A 375 -32.52 23.62 -23.71
N ILE A 376 -32.39 22.85 -22.64
CA ILE A 376 -32.68 21.41 -22.64
C ILE A 376 -34.14 21.15 -23.10
N ASP A 377 -35.10 21.86 -22.54
CA ASP A 377 -36.50 21.66 -22.88
C ASP A 377 -36.81 22.06 -24.32
N SER A 378 -36.12 23.06 -24.87
CA SER A 378 -36.23 23.49 -26.27
C SER A 378 -35.68 22.43 -27.23
N GLU A 379 -34.48 21.88 -26.96
CA GLU A 379 -33.84 20.85 -27.80
C GLU A 379 -34.64 19.53 -27.75
N TYR A 380 -35.21 19.16 -26.57
CA TYR A 380 -36.10 18.01 -26.47
C TYR A 380 -37.38 18.14 -27.34
N ARG A 381 -37.91 19.33 -27.47
CA ARG A 381 -39.09 19.58 -28.33
C ARG A 381 -38.72 19.55 -29.80
N ALA A 382 -37.58 20.11 -30.16
CA ALA A 382 -37.06 20.12 -31.53
C ALA A 382 -36.76 18.72 -32.07
N GLY A 383 -36.24 17.82 -31.23
CA GLY A 383 -35.96 16.44 -31.62
C GLY A 383 -37.18 15.50 -31.68
N LYS A 384 -38.37 15.96 -31.28
CA LYS A 384 -39.63 15.20 -31.39
C LYS A 384 -40.45 15.53 -32.65
N ASN A 385 -40.08 16.54 -33.39
CA ASN A 385 -40.66 16.91 -34.67
C ASN A 385 -39.74 16.44 -35.82
#